data_71a2e79ce5b5e34e82d4ee67cd6b06c0
#
_entry.id   71a2e79ce5b5e34e82d4ee67cd6b06c0
#
_cell.length_a   1.000
_cell.length_b   1.000
_cell.length_c   1.000
_cell.angle_alpha   90.00
_cell.angle_beta   90.00
_cell.angle_gamma   90.00
#
_symmetry.space_group_name_H-M   'P 1'
#
loop_
_entity.id
_entity.type
_entity.pdbx_description
1 polymer ?
#
loop_
_entity_poly.entity_id
_entity_poly.type
_entity_poly.pdbx_seq_one_letter_code
_entity_poly.pdbx_strand_id
1 'polypeptide(L)'
;MYSYKNKNLHCENINLIELSKKVGSPFYCYSSKILESKYSELTDAFKEEDLLVCFSLKANSNQSIIKTFSSLGSGADVVSIGELKRALKAKIPPNKIVFSGVGKNTDEIIFAIKNKILMINVESISELKQISTQAANLNMIAPISLRVNPDIEAGGNEKISTGKKQDKFGISIKEAIDVYELASNLDNIEIKGIDVHIGCLLYTSDAADDSLR
;
A
#
# COMPACT_ATOMS: atom_id res chain seq x y z
N MET A 1 7.05 -11.73 20.71
CA MET A 1 6.59 -10.50 21.37
C MET A 1 7.71 -9.89 22.18
N TYR A 2 7.60 -8.62 22.54
CA TYR A 2 8.55 -7.99 23.45
C TYR A 2 8.19 -8.34 24.89
N SER A 3 9.20 -8.69 25.70
CA SER A 3 9.01 -9.04 27.11
C SER A 3 10.27 -8.80 27.92
N TYR A 4 10.11 -8.53 29.21
CA TYR A 4 11.24 -8.48 30.15
C TYR A 4 11.54 -9.86 30.73
N LYS A 5 12.79 -10.31 30.59
CA LYS A 5 13.31 -11.54 31.24
C LYS A 5 14.56 -11.13 32.03
N ASN A 6 14.57 -11.39 33.33
CA ASN A 6 15.69 -11.03 34.23
C ASN A 6 16.14 -9.55 34.08
N LYS A 7 15.19 -8.61 34.10
CA LYS A 7 15.37 -7.16 33.92
C LYS A 7 15.89 -6.73 32.55
N ASN A 8 16.07 -7.63 31.57
CA ASN A 8 16.51 -7.33 30.22
C ASN A 8 15.32 -7.41 29.24
N LEU A 9 15.21 -6.44 28.34
CA LEU A 9 14.19 -6.44 27.29
C LEU A 9 14.59 -7.45 26.20
N HIS A 10 13.66 -8.30 25.85
CA HIS A 10 13.80 -9.29 24.77
C HIS A 10 12.77 -9.00 23.69
N CYS A 11 13.18 -9.21 22.43
CA CYS A 11 12.31 -9.40 21.30
C CYS A 11 12.28 -10.89 20.97
N GLU A 12 11.14 -11.53 21.22
CA GLU A 12 10.98 -12.99 21.15
C GLU A 12 12.00 -13.69 22.11
N ASN A 13 12.99 -14.37 21.57
CA ASN A 13 14.04 -15.03 22.35
C ASN A 13 15.38 -14.28 22.33
N ILE A 14 15.44 -13.10 21.70
CA ILE A 14 16.67 -12.34 21.52
C ILE A 14 16.74 -11.25 22.59
N ASN A 15 17.82 -11.26 23.38
CA ASN A 15 18.14 -10.18 24.33
C ASN A 15 18.57 -8.94 23.54
N LEU A 16 17.87 -7.79 23.72
CA LEU A 16 18.15 -6.57 22.95
C LEU A 16 19.44 -5.87 23.38
N ILE A 17 19.93 -6.09 24.62
CA ILE A 17 21.23 -5.60 25.06
C ILE A 17 22.35 -6.35 24.33
N GLU A 18 22.25 -7.67 24.23
CA GLU A 18 23.23 -8.47 23.48
C GLU A 18 23.18 -8.17 21.97
N LEU A 19 21.96 -7.91 21.44
CA LEU A 19 21.80 -7.51 20.06
C LEU A 19 22.48 -6.15 19.81
N SER A 20 22.28 -5.16 20.68
CA SER A 20 22.87 -3.82 20.55
C SER A 20 24.41 -3.85 20.51
N LYS A 21 25.03 -4.75 21.27
CA LYS A 21 26.50 -4.95 21.24
C LYS A 21 27.01 -5.46 19.87
N LYS A 22 26.15 -6.22 19.15
CA LYS A 22 26.49 -6.79 17.84
C LYS A 22 26.25 -5.84 16.68
N VAL A 23 25.15 -5.09 16.71
CA VAL A 23 24.70 -4.25 15.58
C VAL A 23 24.92 -2.76 15.79
N GLY A 24 25.29 -2.36 17.03
CA GLY A 24 25.36 -0.95 17.43
C GLY A 24 23.99 -0.39 17.84
N SER A 25 24.00 0.86 18.28
CA SER A 25 22.78 1.63 18.60
C SER A 25 22.91 3.05 18.07
N PRO A 26 21.79 3.72 17.71
CA PRO A 26 20.41 3.23 17.78
C PRO A 26 20.07 2.24 16.66
N PHE A 27 19.08 1.35 16.88
CA PHE A 27 18.56 0.42 15.86
C PHE A 27 17.06 0.17 16.06
N TYR A 28 16.40 -0.20 14.96
CA TYR A 28 15.02 -0.70 14.99
C TYR A 28 15.03 -2.22 15.06
N CYS A 29 14.20 -2.79 15.93
CA CYS A 29 14.02 -4.23 16.03
C CYS A 29 12.55 -4.57 15.77
N TYR A 30 12.30 -5.46 14.85
CA TYR A 30 10.96 -5.92 14.49
C TYR A 30 10.83 -7.41 14.83
N SER A 31 9.67 -7.80 15.40
CA SER A 31 9.36 -9.20 15.68
C SER A 31 8.60 -9.80 14.50
N SER A 32 9.15 -10.83 13.87
CA SER A 32 8.45 -11.55 12.80
C SER A 32 7.16 -12.18 13.29
N LYS A 33 7.15 -12.74 14.51
CA LYS A 33 5.94 -13.33 15.12
C LYS A 33 4.82 -12.33 15.30
N ILE A 34 5.13 -11.06 15.64
CA ILE A 34 4.10 -10.03 15.75
C ILE A 34 3.54 -9.70 14.36
N LEU A 35 4.39 -9.56 13.34
CA LEU A 35 3.95 -9.31 11.97
C LEU A 35 3.05 -10.44 11.47
N GLU A 36 3.48 -11.69 11.63
CA GLU A 36 2.74 -12.89 11.26
C GLU A 36 1.39 -12.97 11.99
N SER A 37 1.39 -12.78 13.32
CA SER A 37 0.18 -12.80 14.13
C SER A 37 -0.83 -11.74 13.70
N LYS A 38 -0.37 -10.50 13.44
CA LYS A 38 -1.27 -9.42 13.04
C LYS A 38 -1.82 -9.60 11.62
N TYR A 39 -1.03 -10.17 10.72
CA TYR A 39 -1.51 -10.53 9.40
C TYR A 39 -2.58 -11.63 9.47
N SER A 40 -2.30 -12.71 10.22
CA SER A 40 -3.27 -13.80 10.38
C SER A 40 -4.54 -13.34 11.08
N GLU A 41 -4.44 -12.52 12.14
CA GLU A 41 -5.58 -11.94 12.84
C GLU A 41 -6.52 -11.17 11.88
N LEU A 42 -5.94 -10.39 10.96
CA LEU A 42 -6.69 -9.67 9.95
C LEU A 42 -7.33 -10.62 8.92
N THR A 43 -6.55 -11.54 8.35
CA THR A 43 -7.05 -12.46 7.32
C THR A 43 -8.10 -13.42 7.87
N ASP A 44 -7.95 -13.88 9.12
CA ASP A 44 -8.91 -14.75 9.79
C ASP A 44 -10.25 -14.05 10.05
N ALA A 45 -10.21 -12.74 10.33
CA ALA A 45 -11.42 -11.94 10.50
C ALA A 45 -12.27 -11.83 9.22
N PHE A 46 -11.64 -12.00 8.04
CA PHE A 46 -12.28 -11.93 6.74
C PHE A 46 -12.24 -13.25 5.96
N LYS A 47 -12.10 -14.38 6.66
CA LYS A 47 -11.94 -15.71 6.04
C LYS A 47 -13.10 -16.15 5.14
N GLU A 48 -14.29 -15.58 5.32
CA GLU A 48 -15.48 -15.86 4.50
C GLU A 48 -15.55 -14.96 3.24
N GLU A 49 -14.62 -13.99 3.11
CA GLU A 49 -14.61 -13.00 2.02
C GLU A 49 -13.45 -13.28 1.06
N ASP A 50 -13.61 -12.91 -0.21
CA ASP A 50 -12.52 -12.90 -1.19
C ASP A 50 -11.63 -11.69 -0.96
N LEU A 51 -10.70 -11.83 0.00
CA LEU A 51 -9.82 -10.76 0.46
C LEU A 51 -8.38 -10.96 0.01
N LEU A 52 -7.81 -9.94 -0.63
CA LEU A 52 -6.36 -9.79 -0.81
C LEU A 52 -5.84 -8.64 0.07
N VAL A 53 -5.10 -8.98 1.11
CA VAL A 53 -4.38 -7.97 1.92
C VAL A 53 -3.12 -7.54 1.19
N CYS A 54 -3.02 -6.26 0.82
CA CYS A 54 -1.83 -5.66 0.24
C CYS A 54 -1.07 -4.83 1.28
N PHE A 55 0.14 -5.28 1.65
CA PHE A 55 0.99 -4.51 2.58
C PHE A 55 1.49 -3.24 1.91
N SER A 56 1.25 -2.08 2.54
CA SER A 56 1.70 -0.80 2.02
C SER A 56 3.17 -0.54 2.36
N LEU A 57 4.02 -0.51 1.33
CA LEU A 57 5.47 -0.40 1.48
C LEU A 57 5.92 0.95 2.02
N LYS A 58 5.13 2.01 1.83
CA LYS A 58 5.43 3.34 2.39
C LYS A 58 5.48 3.34 3.92
N ALA A 59 4.79 2.41 4.60
CA ALA A 59 4.84 2.26 6.04
C ALA A 59 6.21 1.70 6.49
N ASN A 60 6.73 0.71 5.78
CA ASN A 60 8.06 0.16 6.02
C ASN A 60 8.57 -0.61 4.79
N SER A 61 9.53 -0.04 4.08
CA SER A 61 10.10 -0.64 2.88
C SER A 61 11.30 -1.56 3.14
N ASN A 62 11.52 -2.01 4.38
CA ASN A 62 12.57 -2.96 4.71
C ASN A 62 12.31 -4.30 4.00
N GLN A 63 13.34 -4.80 3.29
CA GLN A 63 13.22 -5.98 2.44
C GLN A 63 12.84 -7.25 3.23
N SER A 64 13.30 -7.39 4.48
CA SER A 64 12.97 -8.54 5.32
C SER A 64 11.50 -8.50 5.76
N ILE A 65 10.97 -7.32 6.06
CA ILE A 65 9.55 -7.14 6.41
C ILE A 65 8.66 -7.47 5.21
N ILE A 66 8.97 -6.91 4.03
CA ILE A 66 8.22 -7.20 2.81
C ILE A 66 8.24 -8.70 2.52
N LYS A 67 9.41 -9.35 2.68
CA LYS A 67 9.54 -10.79 2.48
C LYS A 67 8.72 -11.62 3.47
N THR A 68 8.62 -11.19 4.73
CA THR A 68 7.75 -11.83 5.72
C THR A 68 6.29 -11.79 5.24
N PHE A 69 5.77 -10.63 4.86
CA PHE A 69 4.41 -10.51 4.33
C PHE A 69 4.22 -11.31 3.03
N SER A 70 5.21 -11.27 2.12
CA SER A 70 5.18 -12.09 0.89
C SER A 70 5.04 -13.59 1.18
N SER A 71 5.75 -14.10 2.19
CA SER A 71 5.67 -15.51 2.59
C SER A 71 4.32 -15.92 3.19
N LEU A 72 3.55 -14.94 3.70
CA LEU A 72 2.19 -15.12 4.21
C LEU A 72 1.11 -14.99 3.11
N GLY A 73 1.52 -14.70 1.87
CA GLY A 73 0.59 -14.56 0.74
C GLY A 73 0.07 -13.16 0.49
N SER A 74 0.57 -12.16 1.23
CA SER A 74 0.21 -10.75 1.04
C SER A 74 0.57 -10.25 -0.36
N GLY A 75 -0.27 -9.36 -0.90
CA GLY A 75 0.10 -8.45 -1.97
C GLY A 75 0.90 -7.25 -1.46
N ALA A 76 1.10 -6.27 -2.34
CA ALA A 76 1.75 -5.01 -2.01
C ALA A 76 0.97 -3.82 -2.56
N ASP A 77 0.90 -2.75 -1.76
CA ASP A 77 0.55 -1.41 -2.21
C ASP A 77 1.84 -0.59 -2.30
N VAL A 78 2.13 -0.06 -3.49
CA VAL A 78 3.35 0.67 -3.81
C VAL A 78 3.02 2.06 -4.34
N VAL A 79 3.90 3.04 -4.04
CA VAL A 79 3.71 4.44 -4.46
C VAL A 79 4.88 4.97 -5.28
N SER A 80 5.81 4.11 -5.68
CA SER A 80 6.95 4.46 -6.54
C SER A 80 7.54 3.25 -7.24
N ILE A 81 8.30 3.47 -8.31
CA ILE A 81 9.06 2.41 -9.00
C ILE A 81 10.06 1.72 -8.05
N GLY A 82 10.62 2.47 -7.08
CA GLY A 82 11.53 1.92 -6.07
C GLY A 82 10.84 0.89 -5.17
N GLU A 83 9.64 1.19 -4.71
CA GLU A 83 8.83 0.25 -3.93
C GLU A 83 8.35 -0.93 -4.77
N LEU A 84 7.92 -0.71 -6.02
CA LEU A 84 7.55 -1.78 -6.93
C LEU A 84 8.71 -2.77 -7.15
N LYS A 85 9.93 -2.26 -7.39
CA LYS A 85 11.14 -3.10 -7.49
C LYS A 85 11.42 -3.87 -6.20
N ARG A 86 11.18 -3.27 -5.03
CA ARG A 86 11.33 -3.94 -3.72
C ARG A 86 10.30 -5.05 -3.52
N ALA A 87 9.04 -4.83 -3.90
CA ALA A 87 7.98 -5.83 -3.84
C ALA A 87 8.31 -7.04 -4.73
N LEU A 88 8.71 -6.80 -5.99
CA LEU A 88 9.15 -7.85 -6.92
C LEU A 88 10.38 -8.61 -6.40
N LYS A 89 11.37 -7.90 -5.84
CA LYS A 89 12.55 -8.51 -5.23
C LYS A 89 12.20 -9.39 -4.02
N ALA A 90 11.16 -9.04 -3.28
CA ALA A 90 10.62 -9.85 -2.18
C ALA A 90 9.76 -11.03 -2.67
N LYS A 91 9.64 -11.22 -4.00
CA LYS A 91 8.85 -12.28 -4.64
C LYS A 91 7.34 -12.16 -4.42
N ILE A 92 6.82 -10.96 -4.21
CA ILE A 92 5.39 -10.72 -4.28
C ILE A 92 4.97 -10.90 -5.75
N PRO A 93 3.96 -11.75 -6.03
CA PRO A 93 3.47 -11.94 -7.39
C PRO A 93 2.98 -10.62 -8.00
N PRO A 94 3.34 -10.27 -9.24
CA PRO A 94 2.90 -9.02 -9.85
C PRO A 94 1.39 -8.81 -9.82
N ASN A 95 0.61 -9.86 -10.08
CA ASN A 95 -0.85 -9.85 -10.02
C ASN A 95 -1.45 -9.67 -8.60
N LYS A 96 -0.61 -9.43 -7.60
CA LYS A 96 -0.98 -9.04 -6.23
C LYS A 96 -0.41 -7.67 -5.86
N ILE A 97 0.03 -6.86 -6.81
CA ILE A 97 0.60 -5.54 -6.56
C ILE A 97 -0.34 -4.48 -7.10
N VAL A 98 -0.67 -3.50 -6.27
CA VAL A 98 -1.40 -2.28 -6.65
C VAL A 98 -0.46 -1.09 -6.61
N PHE A 99 -0.60 -0.17 -7.56
CA PHE A 99 0.23 1.04 -7.63
C PHE A 99 -0.61 2.29 -7.40
N SER A 100 -0.46 2.86 -6.23
CA SER A 100 -1.15 4.06 -5.75
C SER A 100 -0.27 5.31 -5.87
N GLY A 101 -0.85 6.48 -5.54
CA GLY A 101 -0.13 7.76 -5.45
C GLY A 101 -0.32 8.68 -6.64
N VAL A 102 -0.24 9.99 -6.34
CA VAL A 102 -0.62 11.11 -7.24
C VAL A 102 0.46 11.55 -8.22
N GLY A 103 1.68 11.03 -8.10
CA GLY A 103 2.84 11.53 -8.85
C GLY A 103 3.50 10.51 -9.75
N LYS A 104 2.76 9.52 -10.27
CA LYS A 104 3.31 8.51 -11.17
C LYS A 104 3.82 9.15 -12.46
N ASN A 105 5.09 9.00 -12.74
CA ASN A 105 5.69 9.46 -13.98
C ASN A 105 5.60 8.40 -15.10
N THR A 106 5.97 8.79 -16.31
CA THR A 106 5.88 7.92 -17.51
C THR A 106 6.65 6.60 -17.34
N ASP A 107 7.86 6.65 -16.77
CA ASP A 107 8.71 5.46 -16.62
C ASP A 107 8.12 4.49 -15.57
N GLU A 108 7.51 5.01 -14.52
CA GLU A 108 6.82 4.24 -13.50
C GLU A 108 5.59 3.53 -14.06
N ILE A 109 4.78 4.23 -14.87
CA ILE A 109 3.62 3.67 -15.55
C ILE A 109 4.06 2.56 -16.52
N ILE A 110 5.06 2.82 -17.36
CA ILE A 110 5.61 1.83 -18.30
C ILE A 110 6.13 0.60 -17.53
N PHE A 111 6.85 0.80 -16.43
CA PHE A 111 7.39 -0.29 -15.64
C PHE A 111 6.29 -1.13 -15.01
N ALA A 112 5.23 -0.49 -14.50
CA ALA A 112 4.07 -1.16 -13.92
C ALA A 112 3.33 -2.03 -14.96
N ILE A 113 3.02 -1.46 -16.14
CA ILE A 113 2.34 -2.17 -17.23
C ILE A 113 3.17 -3.38 -17.71
N LYS A 114 4.48 -3.18 -17.95
CA LYS A 114 5.38 -4.27 -18.38
C LYS A 114 5.47 -5.42 -17.38
N ASN A 115 5.38 -5.13 -16.10
CA ASN A 115 5.39 -6.16 -15.04
C ASN A 115 4.03 -6.80 -14.81
N LYS A 116 2.97 -6.35 -15.50
CA LYS A 116 1.61 -6.92 -15.39
C LYS A 116 1.13 -6.96 -13.94
N ILE A 117 1.25 -5.84 -13.24
CA ILE A 117 0.74 -5.73 -11.88
C ILE A 117 -0.78 -5.84 -11.85
N LEU A 118 -1.36 -6.04 -10.66
CA LEU A 118 -2.80 -6.22 -10.51
C LEU A 118 -3.58 -5.03 -11.07
N MET A 119 -3.21 -3.82 -10.67
CA MET A 119 -3.82 -2.58 -11.19
C MET A 119 -3.03 -1.34 -10.80
N ILE A 120 -3.28 -0.25 -11.53
CA ILE A 120 -2.82 1.11 -11.23
C ILE A 120 -4.03 1.89 -10.71
N ASN A 121 -3.95 2.45 -9.50
CA ASN A 121 -4.96 3.32 -8.94
C ASN A 121 -4.81 4.72 -9.55
N VAL A 122 -5.77 5.12 -10.37
CA VAL A 122 -5.76 6.36 -11.15
C VAL A 122 -6.29 7.50 -10.31
N GLU A 123 -5.54 8.57 -10.23
CA GLU A 123 -5.82 9.73 -9.36
C GLU A 123 -6.45 10.92 -10.13
N SER A 124 -6.38 10.92 -11.47
CA SER A 124 -6.90 12.00 -12.30
C SER A 124 -7.15 11.59 -13.75
N ILE A 125 -7.97 12.38 -14.46
CA ILE A 125 -8.26 12.18 -15.89
C ILE A 125 -6.97 12.31 -16.74
N SER A 126 -6.08 13.22 -16.39
CA SER A 126 -4.80 13.39 -17.10
C SER A 126 -3.91 12.15 -16.97
N GLU A 127 -3.88 11.55 -15.78
CA GLU A 127 -3.15 10.29 -15.54
C GLU A 127 -3.79 9.13 -16.30
N LEU A 128 -5.12 9.02 -16.32
CA LEU A 128 -5.84 8.01 -17.11
C LEU A 128 -5.43 8.05 -18.59
N LYS A 129 -5.44 9.24 -19.18
CA LYS A 129 -5.01 9.44 -20.59
C LYS A 129 -3.55 9.07 -20.81
N GLN A 130 -2.68 9.41 -19.85
CA GLN A 130 -1.26 9.05 -19.91
C GLN A 130 -1.08 7.54 -19.85
N ILE A 131 -1.77 6.84 -18.94
CA ILE A 131 -1.71 5.38 -18.82
C ILE A 131 -2.19 4.72 -20.12
N SER A 132 -3.31 5.17 -20.69
CA SER A 132 -3.83 4.67 -21.97
C SER A 132 -2.81 4.87 -23.11
N THR A 133 -2.20 6.04 -23.20
CA THR A 133 -1.17 6.32 -24.20
C THR A 133 0.02 5.37 -24.06
N GLN A 134 0.52 5.15 -22.83
CA GLN A 134 1.66 4.25 -22.62
C GLN A 134 1.29 2.79 -22.88
N ALA A 135 0.08 2.38 -22.51
CA ALA A 135 -0.43 1.03 -22.80
C ALA A 135 -0.51 0.78 -24.31
N ALA A 136 -1.04 1.74 -25.07
CA ALA A 136 -1.09 1.70 -26.55
C ALA A 136 0.32 1.58 -27.14
N ASN A 137 1.27 2.41 -26.73
CA ASN A 137 2.66 2.37 -27.20
C ASN A 137 3.36 1.04 -26.93
N LEU A 138 2.92 0.33 -25.89
CA LEU A 138 3.43 -1.00 -25.52
C LEU A 138 2.66 -2.14 -26.20
N ASN A 139 1.56 -1.87 -26.92
CA ASN A 139 0.60 -2.88 -27.40
C ASN A 139 0.13 -3.78 -26.24
N MET A 140 -0.16 -3.19 -25.08
CA MET A 140 -0.62 -3.89 -23.87
C MET A 140 -1.91 -3.24 -23.36
N ILE A 141 -2.61 -3.96 -22.49
CA ILE A 141 -3.76 -3.45 -21.76
C ILE A 141 -3.28 -3.12 -20.34
N ALA A 142 -3.62 -1.93 -19.86
CA ALA A 142 -3.33 -1.49 -18.50
C ALA A 142 -4.54 -1.76 -17.59
N PRO A 143 -4.41 -2.63 -16.58
CA PRO A 143 -5.44 -2.79 -15.56
C PRO A 143 -5.43 -1.58 -14.61
N ILE A 144 -6.60 -0.98 -14.39
CA ILE A 144 -6.75 0.19 -13.54
C ILE A 144 -7.90 0.05 -12.55
N SER A 145 -7.82 0.81 -11.47
CA SER A 145 -8.98 1.27 -10.70
C SER A 145 -9.01 2.81 -10.72
N LEU A 146 -10.18 3.41 -10.50
CA LEU A 146 -10.26 4.85 -10.30
C LEU A 146 -10.29 5.13 -8.80
N ARG A 147 -9.39 5.99 -8.31
CA ARG A 147 -9.47 6.48 -6.94
C ARG A 147 -10.52 7.56 -6.85
N VAL A 148 -11.60 7.22 -6.17
CA VAL A 148 -12.72 8.11 -5.95
C VAL A 148 -12.62 8.73 -4.57
N ASN A 149 -12.68 10.07 -4.51
CA ASN A 149 -12.84 10.78 -3.25
C ASN A 149 -14.33 10.73 -2.86
N PRO A 150 -14.70 10.02 -1.78
CA PRO A 150 -16.08 9.79 -1.41
C PRO A 150 -16.76 10.99 -0.74
N ASP A 151 -16.03 12.06 -0.45
CA ASP A 151 -16.49 13.24 0.32
C ASP A 151 -17.03 12.85 1.71
N ILE A 152 -16.31 11.95 2.40
CA ILE A 152 -16.67 11.45 3.73
C ILE A 152 -15.69 11.96 4.78
N GLU A 153 -16.21 12.35 5.93
CA GLU A 153 -15.41 12.70 7.09
C GLU A 153 -15.08 11.44 7.92
N ALA A 154 -13.82 11.03 7.90
CA ALA A 154 -13.38 9.78 8.53
C ALA A 154 -13.18 9.85 10.05
N GLY A 155 -13.45 11.00 10.68
CA GLY A 155 -13.17 11.24 12.11
C GLY A 155 -11.68 11.06 12.39
N GLY A 156 -10.92 12.11 12.59
CA GLY A 156 -9.48 12.03 12.80
C GLY A 156 -8.84 13.42 12.71
N ASN A 157 -7.51 13.47 12.74
CA ASN A 157 -6.80 14.73 12.60
C ASN A 157 -7.01 15.30 11.18
N GLU A 158 -7.51 16.53 11.11
CA GLU A 158 -7.79 17.21 9.82
C GLU A 158 -6.60 17.30 8.87
N LYS A 159 -5.37 17.33 9.42
CA LYS A 159 -4.13 17.42 8.63
C LYS A 159 -3.78 16.17 7.86
N ILE A 160 -4.43 15.03 8.15
CA ILE A 160 -4.15 13.72 7.56
C ILE A 160 -5.38 13.08 6.93
N SER A 161 -6.52 13.76 6.92
CA SER A 161 -7.72 13.37 6.17
C SER A 161 -7.43 13.40 4.66
N THR A 162 -7.94 12.43 3.93
CA THR A 162 -7.80 12.33 2.47
C THR A 162 -9.13 12.10 1.76
N GLY A 163 -10.24 12.07 2.50
CA GLY A 163 -11.57 11.74 1.98
C GLY A 163 -12.56 12.93 1.93
N LYS A 164 -12.17 14.12 2.40
CA LYS A 164 -13.04 15.31 2.39
C LYS A 164 -13.03 15.99 1.02
N LYS A 165 -14.10 16.73 0.71
CA LYS A 165 -14.25 17.52 -0.53
C LYS A 165 -13.09 18.49 -0.80
N GLN A 166 -12.39 18.93 0.24
CA GLN A 166 -11.24 19.85 0.14
C GLN A 166 -9.92 19.09 -0.07
N ASP A 167 -9.93 17.77 0.06
CA ASP A 167 -8.74 16.95 -0.12
C ASP A 167 -8.41 16.84 -1.61
N LYS A 168 -7.12 17.06 -1.93
CA LYS A 168 -6.61 17.26 -3.29
C LYS A 168 -6.44 15.96 -4.09
N PHE A 169 -6.80 14.80 -3.55
CA PHE A 169 -6.48 13.49 -4.12
C PHE A 169 -7.72 12.76 -4.62
N GLY A 170 -7.54 12.09 -5.74
CA GLY A 170 -8.59 11.28 -6.36
C GLY A 170 -9.61 12.09 -7.17
N ILE A 171 -10.51 11.38 -7.82
CA ILE A 171 -11.59 11.87 -8.64
C ILE A 171 -12.82 12.11 -7.74
N SER A 172 -13.48 13.25 -7.87
CA SER A 172 -14.70 13.53 -7.10
C SER A 172 -15.76 12.46 -7.35
N ILE A 173 -16.48 12.05 -6.31
CA ILE A 173 -17.61 11.10 -6.44
C ILE A 173 -18.65 11.57 -7.48
N LYS A 174 -18.80 12.87 -7.67
CA LYS A 174 -19.74 13.46 -8.64
C LYS A 174 -19.29 13.26 -10.08
N GLU A 175 -17.99 13.17 -10.31
CA GLU A 175 -17.40 13.01 -11.65
C GLU A 175 -17.04 11.55 -11.94
N ALA A 176 -17.12 10.67 -10.93
CA ALA A 176 -16.66 9.30 -11.02
C ALA A 176 -17.31 8.53 -12.18
N ILE A 177 -18.63 8.68 -12.37
CA ILE A 177 -19.37 7.99 -13.44
C ILE A 177 -18.87 8.43 -14.81
N ASP A 178 -18.74 9.73 -15.05
CA ASP A 178 -18.29 10.28 -16.33
C ASP A 178 -16.84 9.81 -16.64
N VAL A 179 -16.00 9.70 -15.60
CA VAL A 179 -14.62 9.23 -15.78
C VAL A 179 -14.57 7.72 -16.02
N TYR A 180 -15.48 6.93 -15.43
CA TYR A 180 -15.62 5.51 -15.76
C TYR A 180 -16.09 5.32 -17.20
N GLU A 181 -17.05 6.11 -17.67
CA GLU A 181 -17.49 6.10 -19.07
C GLU A 181 -16.34 6.48 -20.01
N LEU A 182 -15.56 7.50 -19.67
CA LEU A 182 -14.35 7.85 -20.42
C LEU A 182 -13.36 6.67 -20.46
N ALA A 183 -13.08 6.04 -19.32
CA ALA A 183 -12.16 4.91 -19.23
C ALA A 183 -12.63 3.71 -20.05
N SER A 184 -13.92 3.42 -20.05
CA SER A 184 -14.51 2.30 -20.80
C SER A 184 -14.41 2.46 -22.33
N ASN A 185 -14.24 3.68 -22.80
CA ASN A 185 -14.06 3.99 -24.23
C ASN A 185 -12.58 3.99 -24.67
N LEU A 186 -11.65 3.61 -23.79
CA LEU A 186 -10.22 3.52 -24.08
C LEU A 186 -9.80 2.07 -24.30
N ASP A 187 -9.49 1.69 -25.54
CA ASP A 187 -9.19 0.30 -25.95
C ASP A 187 -8.05 -0.38 -25.17
N ASN A 188 -7.13 0.40 -24.62
CA ASN A 188 -5.95 -0.12 -23.91
C ASN A 188 -6.08 -0.06 -22.39
N ILE A 189 -7.29 0.10 -21.88
CA ILE A 189 -7.61 0.17 -20.45
C ILE A 189 -8.53 -0.98 -20.08
N GLU A 190 -8.23 -1.65 -18.98
CA GLU A 190 -9.09 -2.63 -18.34
C GLU A 190 -9.47 -2.12 -16.95
N ILE A 191 -10.76 -1.82 -16.73
CA ILE A 191 -11.26 -1.38 -15.44
C ILE A 191 -11.40 -2.58 -14.51
N LYS A 192 -10.65 -2.61 -13.42
CA LYS A 192 -10.67 -3.68 -12.40
C LYS A 192 -11.57 -3.36 -11.21
N GLY A 193 -11.77 -2.09 -10.91
CA GLY A 193 -12.57 -1.72 -9.74
C GLY A 193 -12.46 -0.24 -9.37
N ILE A 194 -12.81 0.03 -8.14
CA ILE A 194 -12.77 1.35 -7.50
C ILE A 194 -11.75 1.33 -6.36
N ASP A 195 -10.99 2.41 -6.21
CA ASP A 195 -10.14 2.66 -5.04
C ASP A 195 -10.75 3.78 -4.20
N VAL A 196 -10.73 3.61 -2.89
CA VAL A 196 -11.14 4.64 -1.92
C VAL A 196 -10.11 4.72 -0.81
N HIS A 197 -9.58 5.92 -0.57
CA HIS A 197 -8.58 6.17 0.46
C HIS A 197 -9.09 7.25 1.42
N ILE A 198 -9.45 6.86 2.65
CA ILE A 198 -10.17 7.72 3.59
C ILE A 198 -9.26 8.27 4.69
N GLY A 199 -8.09 7.66 4.94
CA GLY A 199 -7.23 8.05 6.04
C GLY A 199 -5.74 7.86 5.79
N CYS A 200 -4.92 8.31 6.75
CA CYS A 200 -3.47 8.18 6.68
C CYS A 200 -2.99 6.97 7.47
N LEU A 201 -2.03 6.23 6.90
CA LEU A 201 -1.39 5.06 7.55
C LEU A 201 -0.67 5.41 8.87
N LEU A 202 -0.32 6.67 9.07
CA LEU A 202 0.41 7.14 10.26
C LEU A 202 -0.52 7.41 11.45
N TYR A 203 -1.84 7.20 11.30
CA TYR A 203 -2.80 7.65 12.29
C TYR A 203 -3.06 6.66 13.44
N THR A 204 -2.70 5.42 13.30
CA THR A 204 -3.18 4.39 14.23
C THR A 204 -2.38 4.23 15.52
N SER A 205 -1.52 5.11 15.87
CA SER A 205 -0.89 5.25 17.17
C SER A 205 0.48 5.90 17.02
N ASP A 206 0.54 7.13 17.25
CA ASP A 206 1.75 7.67 17.86
C ASP A 206 1.84 7.02 19.26
N ALA A 207 2.85 6.20 19.49
CA ALA A 207 3.08 5.59 20.81
C ALA A 207 3.24 6.64 21.92
N ALA A 208 3.50 7.89 21.57
CA ALA A 208 3.50 9.04 22.48
C ALA A 208 2.08 9.46 22.90
N ASP A 209 1.08 9.32 22.03
CA ASP A 209 -0.32 9.64 22.35
C ASP A 209 -0.97 8.56 23.23
N ASP A 210 -0.58 7.29 23.07
CA ASP A 210 -1.09 6.18 23.88
C ASP A 210 -0.55 6.18 25.32
N SER A 211 0.54 6.88 25.60
CA SER A 211 1.09 7.01 26.97
C SER A 211 0.37 8.05 27.84
N LEU A 212 -0.56 8.81 27.26
CA LEU A 212 -1.30 9.88 27.94
C LEU A 212 -2.78 9.55 28.19
N ARG A 213 -3.20 8.30 27.96
CA ARG A 213 -4.55 7.83 28.23
C ARG A 213 -4.62 6.83 29.35
#